data_2921688c85be503b79b6488c8b70d776
#
_entry.id   2921688c85be503b79b6488c8b70d776
#
_cell.length_a   1.000
_cell.length_b   1.000
_cell.length_c   1.000
_cell.angle_alpha   90.00
_cell.angle_beta   90.00
_cell.angle_gamma   90.00
#
_symmetry.space_group_name_H-M   'P 1'
#
loop_
_entity.id
_entity.type
_entity.pdbx_description
1 polymer ?
#
loop_
_entity_poly.entity_id
_entity_poly.type
_entity_poly.pdbx_seq_one_letter_code
_entity_poly.pdbx_strand_id
1 'polypeptide(L)'
;MAKGFTVKAKTPVRNTEGPEWDIASIKERMKGKTIVFCLPGRGVSYTFLKNFVQLCFDMVQNGMSIQISQDYSSMVNFARCKCLGANVLRGPNQIPWDGKLQYDYQLWIDSDIVFSTEKFWQLCDLSLNAEGEEKEITAGWYSTEDGKTTSVAHWLDENDFRNNGGVMNHEMVDSIQNRKKPFTVDYTGFGWVMIQKGVFEDFNEDGTKKLPYPWFAPKMQVFESGAVQDMCGEDVSFCLDAIEAGYDIWCDPRIRVGHEKMRVI
;
A
#
# COMPACT_ATOMS: atom_id res chain seq x y z
N MET A 1 -23.84 15.84 -40.96
CA MET A 1 -23.06 14.60 -40.81
C MET A 1 -22.02 14.85 -39.70
N ALA A 2 -22.24 14.28 -38.54
CA ALA A 2 -21.32 14.43 -37.42
C ALA A 2 -20.16 13.43 -37.61
N LYS A 3 -18.93 13.95 -37.62
CA LYS A 3 -17.72 13.11 -37.65
C LYS A 3 -17.52 12.50 -36.26
N GLY A 4 -17.70 11.18 -36.15
CA GLY A 4 -17.40 10.45 -34.93
C GLY A 4 -15.91 10.47 -34.61
N PHE A 5 -15.54 10.88 -33.41
CA PHE A 5 -14.20 10.77 -32.88
C PHE A 5 -13.99 9.34 -32.38
N THR A 6 -13.12 8.59 -33.03
CA THR A 6 -12.67 7.29 -32.53
C THR A 6 -11.42 7.51 -31.69
N VAL A 7 -11.56 7.45 -30.37
CA VAL A 7 -10.42 7.41 -29.45
C VAL A 7 -9.81 6.01 -29.53
N LYS A 8 -8.69 5.86 -30.21
CA LYS A 8 -7.88 4.63 -30.11
C LYS A 8 -7.24 4.61 -28.72
N ALA A 9 -7.76 3.75 -27.85
CA ALA A 9 -7.06 3.41 -26.62
C ALA A 9 -5.67 2.88 -27.00
N LYS A 10 -4.60 3.54 -26.54
CA LYS A 10 -3.25 2.98 -26.62
C LYS A 10 -3.24 1.71 -25.77
N THR A 11 -3.06 0.57 -26.42
CA THR A 11 -2.82 -0.70 -25.73
C THR A 11 -1.58 -0.50 -24.82
N PRO A 12 -1.67 -0.77 -23.53
CA PRO A 12 -0.49 -0.68 -22.67
C PRO A 12 0.57 -1.63 -23.20
N VAL A 13 1.78 -1.12 -23.38
CA VAL A 13 2.93 -1.94 -23.75
C VAL A 13 3.13 -2.94 -22.63
N ARG A 14 2.87 -4.22 -22.89
CA ARG A 14 3.20 -5.32 -21.98
C ARG A 14 4.71 -5.45 -21.92
N ASN A 15 5.31 -4.99 -20.85
CA ASN A 15 6.70 -5.29 -20.55
C ASN A 15 6.77 -6.67 -19.89
N THR A 16 6.93 -7.73 -20.70
CA THR A 16 6.79 -9.15 -20.32
C THR A 16 8.14 -9.88 -20.18
N GLU A 17 9.16 -9.23 -19.66
CA GLU A 17 10.48 -9.87 -19.45
C GLU A 17 10.83 -10.05 -17.94
N GLY A 18 9.89 -10.42 -17.12
CA GLY A 18 10.12 -11.01 -15.81
C GLY A 18 9.60 -12.44 -15.81
N PRO A 19 9.95 -13.30 -14.85
CA PRO A 19 9.33 -14.62 -14.73
C PRO A 19 7.82 -14.43 -14.69
N GLU A 20 7.13 -15.22 -15.50
CA GLU A 20 5.67 -15.22 -15.55
C GLU A 20 5.15 -15.72 -14.19
N TRP A 21 4.16 -15.02 -13.61
CA TRP A 21 3.57 -15.47 -12.35
C TRP A 21 2.76 -16.76 -12.55
N ASP A 22 3.10 -17.79 -11.81
CA ASP A 22 2.25 -18.97 -11.69
C ASP A 22 1.09 -18.68 -10.73
N ILE A 23 0.05 -18.06 -11.26
CA ILE A 23 -1.15 -17.69 -10.49
C ILE A 23 -1.80 -18.91 -9.83
N ALA A 24 -1.74 -20.10 -10.44
CA ALA A 24 -2.31 -21.31 -9.84
C ALA A 24 -1.54 -21.72 -8.58
N SER A 25 -0.22 -21.70 -8.63
CA SER A 25 0.64 -21.95 -7.47
C SER A 25 0.43 -20.92 -6.36
N ILE A 26 0.30 -19.65 -6.70
CA ILE A 26 0.05 -18.57 -5.74
C ILE A 26 -1.29 -18.81 -5.03
N LYS A 27 -2.35 -19.12 -5.77
CA LYS A 27 -3.68 -19.44 -5.22
C LYS A 27 -3.64 -20.60 -4.25
N GLU A 28 -2.92 -21.67 -4.57
CA GLU A 28 -2.82 -22.83 -3.66
C GLU A 28 -2.06 -22.47 -2.37
N ARG A 29 -0.99 -21.66 -2.44
CA ARG A 29 -0.26 -21.17 -1.25
C ARG A 29 -1.10 -20.22 -0.38
N MET A 30 -2.02 -19.47 -0.97
CA MET A 30 -2.93 -18.57 -0.24
C MET A 30 -4.17 -19.26 0.31
N LYS A 31 -4.43 -20.52 -0.03
CA LYS A 31 -5.58 -21.27 0.43
C LYS A 31 -5.62 -21.39 1.96
N GLY A 32 -6.78 -21.13 2.53
CA GLY A 32 -6.98 -21.09 3.99
C GLY A 32 -6.54 -19.78 4.66
N LYS A 33 -5.87 -18.88 3.95
CA LYS A 33 -5.49 -17.58 4.49
C LYS A 33 -6.68 -16.64 4.62
N THR A 34 -6.62 -15.77 5.62
CA THR A 34 -7.61 -14.72 5.85
C THR A 34 -7.02 -13.35 5.53
N ILE A 35 -7.68 -12.62 4.65
CA ILE A 35 -7.35 -11.22 4.33
C ILE A 35 -8.38 -10.29 4.99
N VAL A 36 -7.88 -9.25 5.65
CA VAL A 36 -8.71 -8.11 6.05
C VAL A 36 -8.50 -6.98 5.06
N PHE A 37 -9.55 -6.62 4.34
CA PHE A 37 -9.55 -5.40 3.53
C PHE A 37 -9.71 -4.18 4.44
N CYS A 38 -8.73 -3.30 4.45
CA CYS A 38 -8.77 -2.01 5.14
C CYS A 38 -9.12 -0.92 4.13
N LEU A 39 -10.34 -0.39 4.22
CA LEU A 39 -10.92 0.53 3.24
C LEU A 39 -11.22 1.88 3.90
N PRO A 40 -10.23 2.79 4.02
CA PRO A 40 -10.48 4.12 4.56
C PRO A 40 -11.26 4.96 3.54
N GLY A 41 -12.41 5.49 3.92
CA GLY A 41 -13.18 6.35 3.03
C GLY A 41 -14.70 6.26 3.20
N ARG A 42 -15.41 7.16 2.51
CA ARG A 42 -16.89 7.27 2.57
C ARG A 42 -17.61 6.43 1.52
N GLY A 43 -16.97 6.20 0.39
CA GLY A 43 -17.61 5.57 -0.75
C GLY A 43 -16.59 5.28 -1.83
N VAL A 44 -17.00 4.51 -2.80
CA VAL A 44 -16.16 4.03 -3.90
C VAL A 44 -16.87 4.25 -5.24
N SER A 45 -16.10 4.28 -6.32
CA SER A 45 -16.66 4.31 -7.67
C SER A 45 -17.29 2.96 -8.04
N TYR A 46 -18.13 2.96 -9.07
CA TYR A 46 -18.64 1.70 -9.64
C TYR A 46 -17.52 0.83 -10.23
N THR A 47 -16.43 1.43 -10.72
CA THR A 47 -15.25 0.69 -11.19
C THR A 47 -14.61 -0.05 -10.03
N PHE A 48 -14.37 0.63 -8.92
CA PHE A 48 -13.86 0.00 -7.69
C PHE A 48 -14.78 -1.13 -7.25
N LEU A 49 -16.08 -0.84 -7.09
CA LEU A 49 -17.05 -1.82 -6.60
C LEU A 49 -17.07 -3.10 -7.44
N LYS A 50 -17.08 -2.96 -8.77
CA LYS A 50 -17.05 -4.11 -9.68
C LYS A 50 -15.79 -4.96 -9.49
N ASN A 51 -14.62 -4.30 -9.44
CA ASN A 51 -13.34 -5.00 -9.29
C ASN A 51 -13.23 -5.66 -7.91
N PHE A 52 -13.72 -4.98 -6.87
CA PHE A 52 -13.72 -5.49 -5.50
C PHE A 52 -14.61 -6.73 -5.35
N VAL A 53 -15.83 -6.69 -5.86
CA VAL A 53 -16.74 -7.84 -5.85
C VAL A 53 -16.13 -9.02 -6.61
N GLN A 54 -15.56 -8.78 -7.79
CA GLN A 54 -14.90 -9.82 -8.58
C GLN A 54 -13.71 -10.43 -7.83
N LEU A 55 -12.89 -9.61 -7.16
CA LEU A 55 -11.78 -10.07 -6.32
C LEU A 55 -12.28 -10.93 -5.16
N CYS A 56 -13.31 -10.48 -4.43
CA CYS A 56 -13.87 -11.24 -3.32
C CYS A 56 -14.38 -12.62 -3.76
N PHE A 57 -15.08 -12.69 -4.89
CA PHE A 57 -15.55 -13.97 -5.44
C PHE A 57 -14.37 -14.90 -5.79
N ASP A 58 -13.35 -14.38 -6.47
CA ASP A 58 -12.20 -15.19 -6.85
C ASP A 58 -11.43 -15.70 -5.62
N MET A 59 -11.24 -14.87 -4.60
CA MET A 59 -10.60 -15.27 -3.34
C MET A 59 -11.36 -16.40 -2.63
N VAL A 60 -12.68 -16.24 -2.46
CA VAL A 60 -13.51 -17.25 -1.78
C VAL A 60 -13.55 -18.56 -2.58
N GLN A 61 -13.65 -18.49 -3.91
CA GLN A 61 -13.60 -19.69 -4.77
C GLN A 61 -12.26 -20.41 -4.68
N ASN A 62 -11.18 -19.72 -4.35
CA ASN A 62 -9.86 -20.31 -4.12
C ASN A 62 -9.57 -20.62 -2.65
N GLY A 63 -10.61 -20.71 -1.81
CA GLY A 63 -10.53 -21.19 -0.45
C GLY A 63 -9.94 -20.21 0.56
N MET A 64 -9.92 -18.91 0.25
CA MET A 64 -9.53 -17.88 1.19
C MET A 64 -10.73 -17.38 2.00
N SER A 65 -10.45 -16.81 3.16
CA SER A 65 -11.41 -16.07 3.98
C SER A 65 -11.18 -14.57 3.82
N ILE A 66 -12.27 -13.80 3.81
CA ILE A 66 -12.23 -12.35 3.69
C ILE A 66 -12.95 -11.68 4.85
N GLN A 67 -12.39 -10.60 5.31
CA GLN A 67 -12.97 -9.68 6.28
C GLN A 67 -12.90 -8.26 5.69
N ILE A 68 -13.83 -7.41 6.04
CA ILE A 68 -13.84 -6.03 5.58
C ILE A 68 -13.87 -5.11 6.79
N SER A 69 -12.88 -4.24 6.89
CA SER A 69 -12.83 -3.17 7.86
C SER A 69 -12.86 -1.83 7.13
N GLN A 70 -13.94 -1.10 7.29
CA GLN A 70 -14.15 0.19 6.67
C GLN A 70 -14.45 1.22 7.75
N ASP A 71 -13.80 2.37 7.67
CA ASP A 71 -14.15 3.51 8.50
C ASP A 71 -13.90 4.82 7.75
N TYR A 72 -14.47 5.87 8.26
CA TYR A 72 -14.36 7.20 7.70
C TYR A 72 -14.04 8.25 8.77
N SER A 73 -13.20 9.19 8.38
CA SER A 73 -12.98 10.45 9.09
C SER A 73 -12.70 11.55 8.07
N SER A 74 -12.91 12.80 8.44
CA SER A 74 -12.48 13.94 7.63
C SER A 74 -10.96 14.04 7.49
N MET A 75 -10.23 13.39 8.39
CA MET A 75 -8.77 13.25 8.35
C MET A 75 -8.42 11.79 8.12
N VAL A 76 -7.67 11.51 7.07
CA VAL A 76 -7.35 10.14 6.62
C VAL A 76 -6.57 9.34 7.66
N ASN A 77 -5.67 9.95 8.40
CA ASN A 77 -4.92 9.30 9.47
C ASN A 77 -5.84 8.71 10.57
N PHE A 78 -6.91 9.41 10.93
CA PHE A 78 -7.93 8.86 11.84
C PHE A 78 -8.73 7.74 11.17
N ALA A 79 -9.08 7.87 9.90
CA ALA A 79 -9.78 6.81 9.16
C ALA A 79 -8.95 5.53 9.15
N ARG A 80 -7.63 5.62 8.84
CA ARG A 80 -6.73 4.47 8.84
C ARG A 80 -6.63 3.82 10.23
N CYS A 81 -6.41 4.61 11.29
CA CYS A 81 -6.39 4.07 12.65
C CYS A 81 -7.72 3.37 13.02
N LYS A 82 -8.85 3.94 12.64
CA LYS A 82 -10.16 3.35 12.90
C LYS A 82 -10.42 2.07 12.11
N CYS A 83 -9.90 1.97 10.87
CA CYS A 83 -9.92 0.71 10.12
C CYS A 83 -9.22 -0.42 10.87
N LEU A 84 -8.24 -0.12 11.71
CA LEU A 84 -7.62 -1.10 12.62
C LEU A 84 -8.34 -1.25 13.96
N GLY A 85 -9.53 -0.65 14.10
CA GLY A 85 -10.32 -0.70 15.33
C GLY A 85 -9.67 0.06 16.48
N ALA A 86 -8.88 1.10 16.21
CA ALA A 86 -8.23 1.91 17.23
C ALA A 86 -9.21 2.53 18.22
N ASN A 87 -8.81 2.59 19.48
CA ASN A 87 -9.57 3.24 20.53
C ASN A 87 -8.60 4.02 21.44
N VAL A 88 -8.81 5.32 21.52
CA VAL A 88 -7.95 6.24 22.32
C VAL A 88 -7.83 5.83 23.80
N LEU A 89 -8.83 5.13 24.33
CA LEU A 89 -8.84 4.67 25.71
C LEU A 89 -7.92 3.46 25.98
N ARG A 90 -7.42 2.80 24.93
CA ARG A 90 -6.53 1.62 25.06
C ARG A 90 -5.05 1.97 25.13
N GLY A 91 -4.70 3.22 24.92
CA GLY A 91 -3.31 3.69 24.97
C GLY A 91 -2.41 3.20 23.84
N PRO A 92 -1.08 3.43 23.94
CA PRO A 92 -0.16 3.21 22.82
C PRO A 92 0.14 1.73 22.53
N ASN A 93 -0.05 0.83 23.48
CA ASN A 93 0.28 -0.59 23.33
C ASN A 93 -0.88 -1.43 22.74
N GLN A 94 -1.92 -0.78 22.23
CA GLN A 94 -3.04 -1.48 21.62
C GLN A 94 -2.61 -2.19 20.34
N ILE A 95 -3.36 -3.22 19.98
CA ILE A 95 -3.19 -4.01 18.76
C ILE A 95 -4.45 -3.90 17.90
N PRO A 96 -4.35 -4.14 16.58
CA PRO A 96 -5.50 -4.10 15.70
C PRO A 96 -6.67 -4.93 16.21
N TRP A 97 -7.87 -4.34 16.11
CA TRP A 97 -9.16 -4.92 16.55
C TRP A 97 -9.14 -5.54 17.95
N ASP A 98 -8.25 -5.09 18.83
CA ASP A 98 -8.11 -5.60 20.19
C ASP A 98 -7.77 -7.12 20.24
N GLY A 99 -7.06 -7.61 19.19
CA GLY A 99 -6.72 -9.02 19.03
C GLY A 99 -7.92 -9.96 18.76
N LYS A 100 -9.13 -9.43 18.60
CA LYS A 100 -10.35 -10.24 18.43
C LYS A 100 -10.53 -10.77 17.03
N LEU A 101 -9.91 -10.11 16.03
CA LEU A 101 -9.95 -10.53 14.64
C LEU A 101 -8.75 -11.41 14.31
N GLN A 102 -9.02 -12.62 13.79
CA GLN A 102 -7.97 -13.50 13.28
C GLN A 102 -7.79 -13.26 11.80
N TYR A 103 -6.55 -13.00 11.37
CA TYR A 103 -6.19 -12.76 9.99
C TYR A 103 -4.72 -13.11 9.74
N ASP A 104 -4.34 -13.25 8.48
CA ASP A 104 -2.96 -13.45 8.06
C ASP A 104 -2.38 -12.16 7.46
N TYR A 105 -3.17 -11.43 6.69
CA TYR A 105 -2.76 -10.19 6.03
C TYR A 105 -3.84 -9.12 6.09
N GLN A 106 -3.41 -7.88 6.11
CA GLN A 106 -4.23 -6.69 5.83
C GLN A 106 -3.96 -6.28 4.38
N LEU A 107 -5.00 -5.97 3.62
CA LEU A 107 -4.87 -5.33 2.31
C LEU A 107 -5.51 -3.95 2.36
N TRP A 108 -4.69 -2.94 2.28
CA TRP A 108 -5.09 -1.54 2.25
C TRP A 108 -5.40 -1.12 0.83
N ILE A 109 -6.58 -0.55 0.61
CA ILE A 109 -7.02 -0.06 -0.70
C ILE A 109 -7.71 1.28 -0.51
N ASP A 110 -7.15 2.35 -1.06
CA ASP A 110 -7.82 3.64 -1.08
C ASP A 110 -8.98 3.63 -2.08
N SER A 111 -10.00 4.43 -1.80
CA SER A 111 -11.30 4.40 -2.51
C SER A 111 -11.24 4.81 -3.99
N ASP A 112 -10.14 5.39 -4.45
CA ASP A 112 -9.87 5.84 -5.81
C ASP A 112 -8.84 4.97 -6.55
N ILE A 113 -8.55 3.79 -6.05
CA ILE A 113 -7.66 2.83 -6.71
C ILE A 113 -8.43 1.91 -7.66
N VAL A 114 -7.89 1.74 -8.85
CA VAL A 114 -8.42 0.82 -9.88
C VAL A 114 -7.46 -0.36 -10.02
N PHE A 115 -7.91 -1.51 -9.63
CA PHE A 115 -7.10 -2.74 -9.56
C PHE A 115 -7.76 -3.90 -10.31
N SER A 116 -7.04 -4.98 -10.50
CA SER A 116 -7.57 -6.25 -11.00
C SER A 116 -7.26 -7.39 -10.05
N THR A 117 -7.99 -8.47 -10.18
CA THR A 117 -7.74 -9.73 -9.44
C THR A 117 -6.32 -10.24 -9.68
N GLU A 118 -5.79 -10.10 -10.91
CA GLU A 118 -4.41 -10.47 -11.23
C GLU A 118 -3.40 -9.70 -10.36
N LYS A 119 -3.58 -8.37 -10.19
CA LYS A 119 -2.70 -7.54 -9.37
C LYS A 119 -2.72 -7.91 -7.89
N PHE A 120 -3.84 -8.41 -7.41
CA PHE A 120 -3.93 -8.97 -6.07
C PHE A 120 -3.07 -10.24 -5.93
N TRP A 121 -3.19 -11.21 -6.86
CA TRP A 121 -2.39 -12.43 -6.79
C TRP A 121 -0.89 -12.17 -6.94
N GLN A 122 -0.51 -11.20 -7.78
CA GLN A 122 0.88 -10.76 -7.90
C GLN A 122 1.40 -10.15 -6.58
N LEU A 123 0.57 -9.39 -5.86
CA LEU A 123 0.93 -8.85 -4.55
C LEU A 123 1.04 -9.95 -3.49
N CYS A 124 0.15 -10.95 -3.54
CA CYS A 124 0.26 -12.13 -2.69
C CYS A 124 1.58 -12.87 -2.89
N ASP A 125 2.04 -13.05 -4.14
CA ASP A 125 3.31 -13.70 -4.44
C ASP A 125 4.50 -12.95 -3.82
N LEU A 126 4.48 -11.61 -3.92
CA LEU A 126 5.50 -10.78 -3.30
C LEU A 126 5.55 -10.96 -1.77
N SER A 127 4.38 -11.08 -1.12
CA SER A 127 4.26 -11.21 0.34
C SER A 127 4.51 -12.63 0.85
N LEU A 128 4.31 -13.66 0.02
CA LEU A 128 4.42 -15.08 0.42
C LEU A 128 5.84 -15.57 0.66
N ASN A 129 6.82 -14.80 0.25
CA ASN A 129 8.22 -15.09 0.50
C ASN A 129 8.68 -16.48 0.05
N ALA A 130 8.79 -16.72 -1.26
CA ALA A 130 9.27 -17.98 -1.82
C ALA A 130 10.77 -18.22 -1.59
N GLU A 131 11.54 -17.21 -1.25
CA GLU A 131 13.01 -17.22 -1.19
C GLU A 131 13.59 -17.17 0.25
N GLY A 132 12.74 -17.20 1.29
CA GLY A 132 13.19 -17.19 2.70
C GLY A 132 13.50 -15.80 3.28
N GLU A 133 13.26 -14.73 2.51
CA GLU A 133 13.29 -13.35 3.02
C GLU A 133 11.90 -12.92 3.45
N GLU A 134 11.74 -12.45 4.65
CA GLU A 134 10.46 -11.94 5.14
C GLU A 134 10.15 -10.60 4.46
N LYS A 135 8.96 -10.50 3.84
CA LYS A 135 8.45 -9.30 3.19
C LYS A 135 7.11 -8.93 3.81
N GLU A 136 7.20 -8.40 5.02
CA GLU A 136 6.03 -8.13 5.86
C GLU A 136 5.18 -6.97 5.32
N ILE A 137 5.82 -6.01 4.64
CA ILE A 137 5.15 -4.84 4.05
C ILE A 137 5.46 -4.82 2.55
N THR A 138 4.42 -5.02 1.74
CA THR A 138 4.55 -5.09 0.29
C THR A 138 3.56 -4.17 -0.40
N ALA A 139 3.98 -3.58 -1.51
CA ALA A 139 3.19 -2.61 -2.25
C ALA A 139 3.23 -2.85 -3.75
N GLY A 140 2.13 -2.50 -4.41
CA GLY A 140 2.15 -2.10 -5.79
C GLY A 140 2.27 -0.58 -5.88
N TRP A 141 2.29 -0.06 -7.10
CA TRP A 141 2.43 1.36 -7.34
C TRP A 141 1.39 1.90 -8.33
N TYR A 142 1.16 3.19 -8.25
CA TYR A 142 0.30 3.95 -9.15
C TYR A 142 0.95 5.30 -9.46
N SER A 143 0.54 5.91 -10.58
CA SER A 143 1.01 7.26 -10.90
C SER A 143 0.23 8.29 -10.09
N THR A 144 0.94 9.35 -9.70
CA THR A 144 0.34 10.54 -9.11
C THR A 144 -0.44 11.33 -10.17
N GLU A 145 -1.05 12.45 -9.79
CA GLU A 145 -1.91 13.24 -10.69
C GLU A 145 -1.17 13.80 -11.91
N ASP A 146 0.13 14.04 -11.80
CA ASP A 146 0.98 14.53 -12.88
C ASP A 146 1.23 13.49 -13.98
N GLY A 147 0.92 12.20 -13.69
CA GLY A 147 1.14 11.07 -14.59
C GLY A 147 2.61 10.71 -14.83
N LYS A 148 3.55 11.34 -14.15
CA LYS A 148 5.00 11.20 -14.31
C LYS A 148 5.68 10.58 -13.10
N THR A 149 5.28 10.99 -11.91
CA THR A 149 5.75 10.46 -10.65
C THR A 149 4.89 9.29 -10.18
N THR A 150 5.44 8.49 -9.28
CA THR A 150 4.74 7.33 -8.71
C THR A 150 4.44 7.53 -7.23
N SER A 151 3.62 6.64 -6.67
CA SER A 151 3.30 6.56 -5.24
C SER A 151 4.42 6.01 -4.37
N VAL A 152 5.60 5.73 -4.93
CA VAL A 152 6.75 5.21 -4.17
C VAL A 152 7.94 6.15 -4.29
N ALA A 153 8.72 6.28 -3.22
CA ALA A 153 9.84 7.20 -3.18
C ALA A 153 10.96 6.69 -2.27
N HIS A 154 12.11 7.35 -2.38
CA HIS A 154 13.26 7.17 -1.51
C HIS A 154 13.51 8.43 -0.70
N TRP A 155 13.92 8.26 0.55
CA TRP A 155 14.32 9.36 1.40
C TRP A 155 15.65 9.94 0.91
N LEU A 156 15.86 11.24 1.11
CA LEU A 156 17.06 11.95 0.74
C LEU A 156 17.76 12.47 1.98
N ASP A 157 19.09 12.59 1.94
CA ASP A 157 19.77 13.40 2.93
C ASP A 157 19.37 14.89 2.81
N GLU A 158 19.76 15.70 3.79
CA GLU A 158 19.33 17.11 3.83
C GLU A 158 19.77 17.91 2.60
N ASN A 159 20.98 17.68 2.08
CA ASN A 159 21.50 18.41 0.93
C ASN A 159 20.74 18.06 -0.33
N ASP A 160 20.53 16.77 -0.55
CA ASP A 160 19.78 16.26 -1.70
C ASP A 160 18.31 16.65 -1.62
N PHE A 161 17.72 16.63 -0.42
CA PHE A 161 16.34 17.10 -0.19
C PHE A 161 16.20 18.59 -0.53
N ARG A 162 17.14 19.44 -0.11
CA ARG A 162 17.17 20.86 -0.47
C ARG A 162 17.33 21.06 -1.98
N ASN A 163 18.24 20.32 -2.63
CA ASN A 163 18.47 20.37 -4.06
C ASN A 163 17.26 19.88 -4.87
N ASN A 164 16.49 18.96 -4.31
CA ASN A 164 15.25 18.44 -4.90
C ASN A 164 14.01 19.32 -4.59
N GLY A 165 14.23 20.52 -4.08
CA GLY A 165 13.15 21.47 -3.80
C GLY A 165 12.28 21.15 -2.59
N GLY A 166 12.79 20.36 -1.64
CA GLY A 166 12.07 19.93 -0.45
C GLY A 166 11.06 18.81 -0.70
N VAL A 167 11.33 17.95 -1.66
CA VAL A 167 10.48 16.80 -2.01
C VAL A 167 11.30 15.52 -1.98
N MET A 168 10.69 14.42 -1.52
CA MET A 168 11.29 13.08 -1.58
C MET A 168 11.63 12.70 -3.03
N ASN A 169 12.57 11.78 -3.20
CA ASN A 169 12.95 11.25 -4.50
C ASN A 169 11.93 10.21 -4.98
N HIS A 170 10.85 10.67 -5.58
CA HIS A 170 9.85 9.77 -6.17
C HIS A 170 10.41 8.99 -7.35
N GLU A 171 10.12 7.71 -7.40
CA GLU A 171 10.36 6.92 -8.62
C GLU A 171 9.53 7.49 -9.78
N MET A 172 10.18 7.69 -10.91
CA MET A 172 9.50 8.14 -12.12
C MET A 172 8.81 6.98 -12.81
N VAL A 173 7.64 7.22 -13.40
CA VAL A 173 6.88 6.18 -14.13
C VAL A 173 7.73 5.47 -15.18
N ASP A 174 8.51 6.22 -15.95
CA ASP A 174 9.40 5.65 -16.98
C ASP A 174 10.55 4.83 -16.38
N SER A 175 11.05 5.25 -15.20
CA SER A 175 12.12 4.53 -14.49
C SER A 175 11.61 3.22 -13.92
N ILE A 176 10.52 3.26 -13.15
CA ILE A 176 9.99 2.07 -12.47
C ILE A 176 9.53 0.99 -13.46
N GLN A 177 8.96 1.37 -14.60
CA GLN A 177 8.52 0.43 -15.63
C GLN A 177 9.67 -0.35 -16.28
N ASN A 178 10.90 0.17 -16.20
CA ASN A 178 12.09 -0.51 -16.72
C ASN A 178 12.72 -1.47 -15.72
N ARG A 179 12.34 -1.42 -14.44
CA ARG A 179 12.80 -2.38 -13.44
C ARG A 179 12.12 -3.74 -13.64
N LYS A 180 12.84 -4.81 -13.33
CA LYS A 180 12.38 -6.21 -13.56
C LYS A 180 12.14 -6.98 -12.26
N LYS A 181 12.72 -6.50 -11.15
CA LYS A 181 12.70 -7.22 -9.87
C LYS A 181 12.11 -6.33 -8.77
N PRO A 182 11.48 -6.93 -7.76
CA PRO A 182 11.13 -6.22 -6.54
C PRO A 182 12.33 -5.49 -5.94
N PHE A 183 12.06 -4.38 -5.28
CA PHE A 183 13.07 -3.54 -4.64
C PHE A 183 12.47 -2.87 -3.41
N THR A 184 13.32 -2.46 -2.49
CA THR A 184 12.89 -1.72 -1.30
C THR A 184 12.72 -0.23 -1.60
N VAL A 185 11.77 0.38 -0.90
CA VAL A 185 11.47 1.81 -0.96
C VAL A 185 11.37 2.36 0.46
N ASP A 186 11.59 3.66 0.62
CA ASP A 186 11.45 4.31 1.94
C ASP A 186 10.03 4.86 2.16
N TYR A 187 9.25 4.95 1.10
CA TYR A 187 7.87 5.41 1.14
C TYR A 187 7.02 4.71 0.09
N THR A 188 5.80 4.40 0.47
CA THR A 188 4.71 4.00 -0.45
C THR A 188 3.40 4.65 -0.02
N GLY A 189 2.63 5.18 -0.98
CA GLY A 189 1.25 5.56 -0.71
C GLY A 189 0.38 4.33 -0.40
N PHE A 190 -0.56 4.48 0.49
CA PHE A 190 -1.38 3.38 1.02
C PHE A 190 -2.54 2.94 0.13
N GLY A 191 -2.51 3.30 -1.15
CA GLY A 191 -3.54 2.92 -2.09
C GLY A 191 -3.58 1.43 -2.43
N TRP A 192 -2.43 0.73 -2.37
CA TRP A 192 -2.34 -0.71 -2.67
C TRP A 192 -1.17 -1.34 -1.90
N VAL A 193 -1.42 -1.63 -0.62
CA VAL A 193 -0.40 -2.14 0.32
C VAL A 193 -0.92 -3.37 1.05
N MET A 194 -0.12 -4.43 1.08
CA MET A 194 -0.37 -5.62 1.89
C MET A 194 0.60 -5.67 3.06
N ILE A 195 0.07 -5.89 4.26
CA ILE A 195 0.84 -5.96 5.50
C ILE A 195 0.53 -7.27 6.19
N GLN A 196 1.57 -8.03 6.54
CA GLN A 196 1.41 -9.27 7.30
C GLN A 196 0.99 -8.99 8.74
N LYS A 197 0.25 -9.93 9.32
CA LYS A 197 0.03 -9.96 10.76
C LYS A 197 1.37 -10.04 11.48
N GLY A 198 1.50 -9.30 12.56
CA GLY A 198 2.75 -9.16 13.32
C GLY A 198 3.25 -7.70 13.28
N VAL A 199 3.26 -7.07 12.10
CA VAL A 199 3.77 -5.70 11.95
C VAL A 199 3.18 -4.73 12.99
N PHE A 200 1.89 -4.79 13.24
CA PHE A 200 1.23 -3.97 14.26
C PHE A 200 1.15 -4.64 15.63
N GLU A 201 1.45 -5.92 15.74
CA GLU A 201 1.34 -6.70 16.97
C GLU A 201 2.67 -6.91 17.68
N ASP A 202 3.79 -6.79 16.99
CA ASP A 202 5.13 -7.12 17.49
C ASP A 202 5.62 -6.19 18.60
N PHE A 203 6.48 -6.75 19.44
CA PHE A 203 7.15 -6.05 20.53
C PHE A 203 8.66 -6.13 20.37
N ASN A 204 9.36 -5.12 20.86
CA ASN A 204 10.79 -5.13 21.06
C ASN A 204 11.16 -6.06 22.22
N GLU A 205 12.44 -6.39 22.34
CA GLU A 205 12.98 -7.22 23.44
C GLU A 205 12.70 -6.63 24.83
N ASP A 206 12.60 -5.32 24.94
CA ASP A 206 12.30 -4.61 26.19
C ASP A 206 10.79 -4.58 26.53
N GLY A 207 9.94 -5.18 25.69
CA GLY A 207 8.50 -5.26 25.87
C GLY A 207 7.74 -4.02 25.40
N THR A 208 8.39 -3.06 24.75
CA THR A 208 7.71 -1.94 24.09
C THR A 208 7.18 -2.37 22.72
N LYS A 209 6.14 -1.70 22.22
CA LYS A 209 5.63 -1.94 20.88
C LYS A 209 6.65 -1.49 19.84
N LYS A 210 6.88 -2.32 18.79
CA LYS A 210 7.65 -1.91 17.61
C LYS A 210 6.97 -0.75 16.90
N LEU A 211 5.66 -0.86 16.66
CA LEU A 211 4.83 0.21 16.11
C LEU A 211 3.74 0.59 17.13
N PRO A 212 3.97 1.60 17.99
CA PRO A 212 2.96 2.03 18.94
C PRO A 212 1.83 2.82 18.27
N TYR A 213 0.63 2.74 18.84
CA TYR A 213 -0.47 3.66 18.47
C TYR A 213 -0.10 5.12 18.89
N PRO A 214 -0.41 6.13 18.08
CA PRO A 214 -1.21 6.09 16.84
C PRO A 214 -0.37 5.76 15.59
N TRP A 215 -0.71 4.65 14.93
CA TRP A 215 0.04 4.06 13.82
C TRP A 215 0.19 4.92 12.57
N PHE A 216 -0.68 5.89 12.39
CA PHE A 216 -0.74 6.77 11.22
C PHE A 216 -0.71 8.25 11.61
N ALA A 217 -0.03 8.59 12.70
CA ALA A 217 0.07 9.98 13.13
C ALA A 217 1.02 10.75 12.20
N PRO A 218 0.58 11.87 11.59
CA PRO A 218 1.50 12.77 10.91
C PRO A 218 2.62 13.22 11.85
N LYS A 219 3.84 13.25 11.35
CA LYS A 219 5.04 13.59 12.11
C LYS A 219 5.78 14.76 11.50
N MET A 220 6.53 15.45 12.34
CA MET A 220 7.53 16.39 11.87
C MET A 220 8.86 15.64 11.75
N GLN A 221 9.35 15.46 10.54
CA GLN A 221 10.69 14.98 10.27
C GLN A 221 11.65 16.15 10.34
N VAL A 222 12.61 16.07 11.24
CA VAL A 222 13.66 17.10 11.40
C VAL A 222 14.97 16.54 10.87
N PHE A 223 15.56 17.24 9.90
CA PHE A 223 16.85 16.85 9.35
C PHE A 223 18.01 17.19 10.33
N GLU A 224 19.18 16.62 10.07
CA GLU A 224 20.33 16.66 11.00
C GLU A 224 20.73 18.08 11.42
N SER A 225 20.65 19.06 10.53
CA SER A 225 20.96 20.46 10.87
C SER A 225 19.93 21.11 11.79
N GLY A 226 18.73 20.55 11.91
CA GLY A 226 17.58 21.16 12.56
C GLY A 226 16.97 22.36 11.81
N ALA A 227 17.58 22.79 10.73
CA ALA A 227 17.13 23.95 9.95
C ALA A 227 16.11 23.58 8.86
N VAL A 228 16.07 22.31 8.48
CA VAL A 228 15.09 21.76 7.52
C VAL A 228 14.15 20.85 8.28
N GLN A 229 12.86 21.05 8.06
CA GLN A 229 11.80 20.25 8.67
C GLN A 229 10.74 19.98 7.61
N ASP A 230 10.26 18.76 7.56
CA ASP A 230 9.17 18.34 6.70
C ASP A 230 8.02 17.78 7.54
N MET A 231 6.80 18.19 7.21
CA MET A 231 5.61 17.63 7.83
C MET A 231 5.14 16.43 7.03
N CYS A 232 5.55 15.26 7.47
CA CYS A 232 5.18 14.00 6.84
C CYS A 232 3.69 13.69 7.04
N GLY A 233 3.00 13.36 5.95
CA GLY A 233 1.65 12.80 5.98
C GLY A 233 1.60 11.45 6.72
N GLU A 234 0.41 10.91 6.87
CA GLU A 234 0.19 9.69 7.65
C GLU A 234 0.85 8.45 7.07
N ASP A 235 0.89 8.36 5.74
CA ASP A 235 1.49 7.26 5.00
C ASP A 235 3.03 7.33 5.04
N VAL A 236 3.61 8.51 4.86
CA VAL A 236 5.06 8.74 5.02
C VAL A 236 5.50 8.44 6.46
N SER A 237 4.74 8.95 7.44
CA SER A 237 5.04 8.73 8.87
C SER A 237 5.01 7.25 9.25
N PHE A 238 4.02 6.50 8.75
CA PHE A 238 3.97 5.05 8.94
C PHE A 238 5.19 4.36 8.34
N CYS A 239 5.57 4.73 7.11
CA CYS A 239 6.72 4.13 6.44
C CYS A 239 8.02 4.39 7.22
N LEU A 240 8.24 5.61 7.71
CA LEU A 240 9.39 5.94 8.56
C LEU A 240 9.39 5.10 9.85
N ASP A 241 8.24 5.02 10.53
CA ASP A 241 8.12 4.22 11.76
C ASP A 241 8.37 2.73 11.52
N ALA A 242 7.89 2.19 10.40
CA ALA A 242 8.10 0.80 10.03
C ALA A 242 9.60 0.51 9.78
N ILE A 243 10.29 1.40 9.07
CA ILE A 243 11.74 1.27 8.81
C ILE A 243 12.53 1.38 10.14
N GLU A 244 12.19 2.33 11.00
CA GLU A 244 12.81 2.46 12.34
C GLU A 244 12.57 1.20 13.19
N ALA A 245 11.43 0.54 13.03
CA ALA A 245 11.10 -0.73 13.69
C ALA A 245 11.79 -1.95 13.08
N GLY A 246 12.57 -1.77 12.00
CA GLY A 246 13.35 -2.81 11.33
C GLY A 246 12.60 -3.57 10.22
N TYR A 247 11.49 -3.04 9.72
CA TYR A 247 10.77 -3.59 8.57
C TYR A 247 11.22 -2.96 7.27
N ASP A 248 11.38 -3.77 6.24
CA ASP A 248 11.56 -3.30 4.86
C ASP A 248 10.21 -3.11 4.17
N ILE A 249 10.11 -2.10 3.31
CA ILE A 249 8.96 -1.87 2.45
C ILE A 249 9.34 -2.29 1.03
N TRP A 250 8.67 -3.31 0.52
CA TRP A 250 8.97 -3.88 -0.78
C TRP A 250 7.95 -3.44 -1.83
N CYS A 251 8.44 -3.02 -2.99
CA CYS A 251 7.63 -2.70 -4.16
C CYS A 251 8.02 -3.60 -5.35
N ASP A 252 7.01 -4.18 -6.02
CA ASP A 252 7.25 -4.85 -7.30
C ASP A 252 6.88 -3.91 -8.46
N PRO A 253 7.84 -3.55 -9.32
CA PRO A 253 7.61 -2.60 -10.42
C PRO A 253 6.58 -3.10 -11.45
N ARG A 254 6.28 -4.38 -11.46
CA ARG A 254 5.29 -5.01 -12.35
C ARG A 254 3.86 -4.93 -11.80
N ILE A 255 3.69 -4.61 -10.51
CA ILE A 255 2.38 -4.49 -9.86
C ILE A 255 1.91 -3.03 -9.93
N ARG A 256 1.53 -2.61 -11.14
CA ARG A 256 0.92 -1.30 -11.35
C ARG A 256 -0.59 -1.38 -11.22
N VAL A 257 -1.17 -0.52 -10.38
CA VAL A 257 -2.62 -0.27 -10.28
C VAL A 257 -2.98 1.10 -10.85
N GLY A 258 -4.24 1.33 -11.12
CA GLY A 258 -4.75 2.62 -11.60
C GLY A 258 -5.12 3.54 -10.44
N HIS A 259 -5.15 4.84 -10.69
CA HIS A 259 -5.55 5.86 -9.75
C HIS A 259 -6.63 6.73 -10.41
N GLU A 260 -7.87 6.64 -9.93
CA GLU A 260 -9.01 7.35 -10.49
C GLU A 260 -9.07 8.75 -9.89
N LYS A 261 -9.11 9.78 -10.73
CA LYS A 261 -9.27 11.16 -10.29
C LYS A 261 -10.50 11.76 -10.94
N MET A 262 -11.42 12.24 -10.11
CA MET A 262 -12.56 13.02 -10.59
C MET A 262 -12.13 14.44 -10.91
N ARG A 263 -12.53 14.93 -12.07
CA ARG A 263 -12.39 16.36 -12.43
C ARG A 263 -13.77 16.97 -12.53
N VAL A 264 -13.96 18.13 -11.89
CA VAL A 264 -15.12 18.99 -12.14
C VAL A 264 -14.81 19.77 -13.41
N ILE A 265 -15.70 19.67 -14.41
CA ILE A 265 -15.59 20.35 -15.71
C ILE A 265 -16.49 21.57 -15.67
#